data_4c1f02dfc1883c8a96bd8f1d0710e84b
#
_entry.id   4c1f02dfc1883c8a96bd8f1d0710e84b
#
_cell.length_a   1.000
_cell.length_b   1.000
_cell.length_c   1.000
_cell.angle_alpha   90.00
_cell.angle_beta   90.00
_cell.angle_gamma   90.00
#
_symmetry.space_group_name_H-M   'P 1'
#
loop_
_entity.id
_entity.type
_entity.pdbx_description
1 polymer ?
#
loop_
_entity_poly.entity_id
_entity_poly.type
_entity_poly.pdbx_seq_one_letter_code
_entity_poly.pdbx_strand_id
1 'polypeptide(L)'
;MSNPNVTVDRHKYVGGSDLPTILGLNAKYGTSIFDFAREKAGIIPNSFKGNQFTKYGQKMEPVIRDYINSIYGANYLEDTVIDLVRNYRGNTDGVDREAEIPLLEIKTFGEELDVDYYTPQCQFYMETFNLPAIRLVGYKRPKDFYTGIDYDLENNDSYFNLEFDENRIVTHVIERDPKMWASIEARIKVFQNCVQELRKNNEMTEGEFKKMFFGNDLIETSNKLAMLEKQLNSYKDIEKEHKKMKEELYKIFEDRGLISFETENIKITKVAPTSYDTVSIDTARLQEEQEEIYNRYKVTKTTNRKGYILITNKEDK
;
A
#
# COMPACT_ATOMS: atom_id res chain seq x y z
N MET A 1 28.63 2.22 -9.23
CA MET A 1 28.62 3.64 -8.80
C MET A 1 27.24 4.17 -9.15
N SER A 2 26.44 4.62 -8.18
CA SER A 2 25.14 5.22 -8.49
C SER A 2 25.36 6.45 -9.36
N ASN A 3 24.55 6.61 -10.40
CA ASN A 3 24.60 7.76 -11.29
C ASN A 3 24.47 9.06 -10.46
N PRO A 4 25.51 9.89 -10.33
CA PRO A 4 25.51 11.09 -9.47
C PRO A 4 24.43 12.10 -9.89
N ASN A 5 23.87 11.96 -11.09
CA ASN A 5 22.79 12.82 -11.59
C ASN A 5 21.42 12.51 -10.98
N VAL A 6 21.24 11.37 -10.29
CA VAL A 6 19.93 10.97 -9.74
C VAL A 6 19.47 11.84 -8.58
N THR A 7 20.40 12.40 -7.81
CA THR A 7 20.09 13.22 -6.62
C THR A 7 20.09 14.71 -6.88
N VAL A 8 20.81 15.16 -7.93
CA VAL A 8 20.91 16.58 -8.27
C VAL A 8 19.57 17.11 -8.77
N ASP A 9 19.12 18.23 -8.19
CA ASP A 9 17.87 18.91 -8.57
C ASP A 9 16.58 18.08 -8.44
N ARG A 10 16.59 16.99 -7.65
CA ARG A 10 15.41 16.13 -7.45
C ARG A 10 14.16 16.90 -7.00
N HIS A 11 14.35 18.02 -6.26
CA HIS A 11 13.26 18.87 -5.80
C HIS A 11 12.57 19.66 -6.93
N LYS A 12 13.23 19.81 -8.09
CA LYS A 12 12.66 20.56 -9.22
C LYS A 12 11.68 19.76 -10.05
N TYR A 13 11.77 18.43 -10.02
CA TYR A 13 11.02 17.54 -10.88
C TYR A 13 10.18 16.55 -10.07
N VAL A 14 9.08 16.12 -10.66
CA VAL A 14 8.37 14.92 -10.22
C VAL A 14 9.01 13.72 -10.91
N GLY A 15 9.37 12.70 -10.15
CA GLY A 15 9.91 11.44 -10.64
C GLY A 15 8.96 10.27 -10.43
N GLY A 16 9.21 9.14 -11.10
CA GLY A 16 8.38 7.94 -10.95
C GLY A 16 8.30 7.45 -9.50
N SER A 17 9.41 7.51 -8.75
CA SER A 17 9.45 7.13 -7.33
C SER A 17 8.67 8.05 -6.39
N ASP A 18 8.21 9.20 -6.85
CA ASP A 18 7.40 10.13 -6.07
C ASP A 18 5.91 9.75 -6.07
N LEU A 19 5.48 8.99 -7.10
CA LEU A 19 4.08 8.67 -7.34
C LEU A 19 3.40 7.90 -6.21
N PRO A 20 4.03 6.92 -5.56
CA PRO A 20 3.40 6.26 -4.42
C PRO A 20 3.01 7.24 -3.31
N THR A 21 3.80 8.28 -3.06
CA THR A 21 3.47 9.32 -2.09
C THR A 21 2.37 10.25 -2.59
N ILE A 22 2.44 10.71 -3.85
CA ILE A 22 1.45 11.60 -4.46
C ILE A 22 0.07 10.94 -4.54
N LEU A 23 0.03 9.62 -4.78
CA LEU A 23 -1.20 8.83 -4.88
C LEU A 23 -1.69 8.30 -3.52
N GLY A 24 -0.96 8.53 -2.43
CA GLY A 24 -1.33 8.10 -1.09
C GLY A 24 -1.02 6.63 -0.78
N LEU A 25 -0.32 5.91 -1.64
CA LEU A 25 0.06 4.51 -1.44
C LEU A 25 1.06 4.34 -0.29
N ASN A 26 1.83 5.39 0.03
CA ASN A 26 2.80 5.43 1.13
C ASN A 26 2.18 5.79 2.49
N ALA A 27 0.88 6.06 2.57
CA ALA A 27 0.22 6.43 3.82
C ALA A 27 0.40 5.36 4.91
N LYS A 28 0.40 4.09 4.54
CA LYS A 28 0.65 2.95 5.44
C LYS A 28 2.04 2.95 6.10
N TYR A 29 3.01 3.67 5.52
CA TYR A 29 4.36 3.81 6.05
C TYR A 29 4.58 5.14 6.81
N GLY A 30 3.50 5.90 7.04
CA GLY A 30 3.54 7.16 7.79
C GLY A 30 4.13 8.34 7.02
N THR A 31 4.32 8.24 5.70
CA THR A 31 4.86 9.33 4.86
C THR A 31 3.83 10.44 4.74
N SER A 32 4.19 11.64 5.21
CA SER A 32 3.37 12.85 5.10
C SER A 32 3.47 13.43 3.70
N ILE A 33 2.33 13.54 2.99
CA ILE A 33 2.28 14.22 1.69
C ILE A 33 2.59 15.73 1.83
N PHE A 34 2.28 16.33 2.98
CA PHE A 34 2.60 17.73 3.27
C PHE A 34 4.11 17.94 3.42
N ASP A 35 4.79 17.10 4.21
CA ASP A 35 6.24 17.21 4.36
C ASP A 35 6.95 16.91 3.04
N PHE A 36 6.48 15.92 2.29
CA PHE A 36 6.99 15.66 0.96
C PHE A 36 6.83 16.85 0.01
N ALA A 37 5.69 17.54 0.06
CA ALA A 37 5.49 18.77 -0.73
C ALA A 37 6.42 19.91 -0.28
N ARG A 38 6.68 20.03 1.04
CA ARG A 38 7.65 21.01 1.58
C ARG A 38 9.09 20.71 1.16
N GLU A 39 9.47 19.45 1.10
CA GLU A 39 10.75 19.03 0.52
C GLU A 39 10.86 19.44 -0.95
N LYS A 40 9.81 19.16 -1.74
CA LYS A 40 9.75 19.56 -3.16
C LYS A 40 9.69 21.08 -3.35
N ALA A 41 9.11 21.82 -2.43
CA ALA A 41 9.13 23.27 -2.42
C ALA A 41 10.50 23.87 -2.03
N GLY A 42 11.39 23.06 -1.43
CA GLY A 42 12.68 23.51 -0.91
C GLY A 42 12.61 24.19 0.46
N ILE A 43 11.50 24.02 1.17
CA ILE A 43 11.27 24.61 2.51
C ILE A 43 11.98 23.80 3.59
N ILE A 44 11.98 22.47 3.44
CA ILE A 44 12.71 21.56 4.34
C ILE A 44 13.68 20.70 3.51
N PRO A 45 14.80 20.26 4.11
CA PRO A 45 15.72 19.36 3.44
C PRO A 45 15.08 17.98 3.23
N ASN A 46 15.55 17.26 2.19
CA ASN A 46 15.17 15.86 2.03
C ASN A 46 15.71 15.04 3.21
N SER A 47 14.81 14.40 3.95
CA SER A 47 15.13 13.60 5.13
C SER A 47 15.56 12.17 4.79
N PHE A 48 15.25 11.68 3.60
CA PHE A 48 15.54 10.31 3.20
C PHE A 48 17.01 10.15 2.80
N LYS A 49 17.77 9.49 3.67
CA LYS A 49 19.19 9.19 3.43
C LYS A 49 19.46 7.80 2.84
N GLY A 50 18.39 7.06 2.53
CA GLY A 50 18.47 5.65 2.18
C GLY A 50 18.45 4.74 3.44
N ASN A 51 18.32 3.46 3.18
CA ASN A 51 18.38 2.40 4.20
C ASN A 51 18.99 1.14 3.59
N GLN A 52 19.08 0.07 4.37
CA GLN A 52 19.62 -1.22 3.92
C GLN A 52 18.94 -1.76 2.64
N PHE A 53 17.64 -1.56 2.51
CA PHE A 53 16.89 -2.02 1.33
C PHE A 53 17.30 -1.25 0.08
N THR A 54 17.46 0.07 0.21
CA THR A 54 17.93 0.93 -0.87
C THR A 54 19.34 0.55 -1.29
N LYS A 55 20.25 0.34 -0.31
CA LYS A 55 21.65 -0.02 -0.57
C LYS A 55 21.76 -1.39 -1.24
N TYR A 56 21.01 -2.38 -0.73
CA TYR A 56 20.94 -3.70 -1.34
C TYR A 56 20.43 -3.64 -2.79
N GLY A 57 19.32 -2.92 -3.02
CA GLY A 57 18.76 -2.71 -4.36
C GLY A 57 19.78 -2.14 -5.31
N GLN A 58 20.45 -1.06 -4.94
CA GLN A 58 21.49 -0.41 -5.76
C GLN A 58 22.66 -1.35 -6.13
N LYS A 59 23.02 -2.29 -5.23
CA LYS A 59 24.08 -3.25 -5.51
C LYS A 59 23.64 -4.40 -6.40
N MET A 60 22.42 -4.86 -6.24
CA MET A 60 21.89 -5.97 -7.03
C MET A 60 21.37 -5.54 -8.40
N GLU A 61 20.98 -4.29 -8.57
CA GLU A 61 20.40 -3.78 -9.81
C GLU A 61 21.24 -4.06 -11.06
N PRO A 62 22.57 -3.75 -11.12
CA PRO A 62 23.38 -4.04 -12.29
C PRO A 62 23.49 -5.55 -12.57
N VAL A 63 23.59 -6.37 -11.52
CA VAL A 63 23.67 -7.84 -11.66
C VAL A 63 22.38 -8.41 -12.23
N ILE A 64 21.24 -7.92 -11.74
CA ILE A 64 19.91 -8.33 -12.22
C ILE A 64 19.74 -7.88 -13.67
N ARG A 65 20.12 -6.65 -14.01
CA ARG A 65 20.03 -6.11 -15.37
C ARG A 65 20.87 -6.92 -16.36
N ASP A 66 22.09 -7.28 -15.99
CA ASP A 66 22.96 -8.11 -16.83
C ASP A 66 22.35 -9.49 -17.08
N TYR A 67 21.75 -10.09 -16.06
CA TYR A 67 21.04 -11.35 -16.21
C TYR A 67 19.82 -11.20 -17.14
N ILE A 68 19.00 -10.17 -16.96
CA ILE A 68 17.84 -9.87 -17.81
C ILE A 68 18.25 -9.64 -19.26
N ASN A 69 19.35 -8.90 -19.49
CA ASN A 69 19.92 -8.73 -20.81
C ASN A 69 20.29 -10.06 -21.47
N SER A 70 20.91 -10.94 -20.68
CA SER A 70 21.34 -12.26 -21.17
C SER A 70 20.15 -13.15 -21.57
N ILE A 71 19.10 -13.25 -20.75
CA ILE A 71 18.00 -14.18 -21.01
C ILE A 71 17.02 -13.69 -22.09
N TYR A 72 16.90 -12.37 -22.29
CA TYR A 72 16.02 -11.79 -23.30
C TYR A 72 16.74 -11.32 -24.56
N GLY A 73 18.07 -11.46 -24.62
CA GLY A 73 18.88 -10.97 -25.74
C GLY A 73 18.76 -9.45 -25.91
N ALA A 74 18.58 -8.73 -24.83
CA ALA A 74 18.43 -7.29 -24.81
C ALA A 74 19.72 -6.58 -24.39
N ASN A 75 19.75 -5.27 -24.57
CA ASN A 75 20.84 -4.40 -24.14
C ASN A 75 20.30 -3.21 -23.35
N TYR A 76 19.63 -3.50 -22.23
CA TYR A 76 19.12 -2.45 -21.35
C TYR A 76 20.26 -1.65 -20.71
N LEU A 77 20.22 -0.33 -20.89
CA LEU A 77 21.14 0.62 -20.27
C LEU A 77 20.33 1.64 -19.48
N GLU A 78 20.86 2.05 -18.32
CA GLU A 78 20.28 3.14 -17.54
C GLU A 78 20.10 4.39 -18.39
N ASP A 79 18.95 5.05 -18.28
CA ASP A 79 18.69 6.29 -18.98
C ASP A 79 17.86 7.27 -18.15
N THR A 80 18.03 8.55 -18.48
CA THR A 80 17.32 9.64 -17.82
C THR A 80 16.73 10.58 -18.85
N VAL A 81 15.42 10.78 -18.79
CA VAL A 81 14.70 11.77 -19.58
C VAL A 81 14.17 12.88 -18.69
N ILE A 82 14.36 14.13 -19.12
CA ILE A 82 13.84 15.32 -18.44
C ILE A 82 12.86 16.02 -19.37
N ASP A 83 11.62 16.15 -18.91
CA ASP A 83 10.60 16.97 -19.54
C ASP A 83 10.48 18.30 -18.79
N LEU A 84 11.05 19.34 -19.39
CA LEU A 84 11.08 20.69 -18.82
C LEU A 84 9.70 21.37 -18.83
N VAL A 85 8.78 20.93 -19.70
CA VAL A 85 7.46 21.52 -19.82
C VAL A 85 6.56 21.05 -18.67
N ARG A 86 6.58 19.74 -18.41
CA ARG A 86 5.80 19.12 -17.33
C ARG A 86 6.56 19.08 -16.00
N ASN A 87 7.84 19.43 -15.99
CA ASN A 87 8.76 19.26 -14.85
C ASN A 87 8.80 17.81 -14.36
N TYR A 88 8.96 16.87 -15.30
CA TYR A 88 9.11 15.45 -15.02
C TYR A 88 10.54 15.00 -15.23
N ARG A 89 10.97 14.03 -14.44
CA ARG A 89 12.26 13.36 -14.62
C ARG A 89 12.07 11.86 -14.49
N GLY A 90 12.21 11.14 -15.59
CA GLY A 90 12.21 9.69 -15.63
C GLY A 90 13.64 9.16 -15.53
N ASN A 91 13.95 8.42 -14.47
CA ASN A 91 15.16 7.62 -14.37
C ASN A 91 14.72 6.16 -14.37
N THR A 92 15.08 5.42 -15.41
CA THR A 92 14.74 3.99 -15.52
C THR A 92 16.00 3.14 -15.39
N ASP A 93 15.81 1.94 -14.86
CA ASP A 93 16.91 0.98 -14.68
C ASP A 93 17.37 0.38 -16.01
N GLY A 94 16.58 0.54 -17.08
CA GLY A 94 17.01 0.14 -18.41
C GLY A 94 16.10 0.58 -19.55
N VAL A 95 16.73 1.02 -20.65
CA VAL A 95 16.09 1.27 -21.96
C VAL A 95 16.82 0.50 -23.02
N ASP A 96 16.08 -0.25 -23.80
CA ASP A 96 16.50 -0.83 -25.07
C ASP A 96 15.32 -0.73 -26.05
N ARG A 97 15.42 0.21 -27.01
CA ARG A 97 14.32 0.50 -27.95
C ARG A 97 14.11 -0.59 -29.01
N GLU A 98 15.10 -1.49 -29.17
CA GLU A 98 15.04 -2.62 -30.10
C GLU A 98 14.52 -3.89 -29.43
N ALA A 99 14.46 -3.92 -28.10
CA ALA A 99 13.93 -5.04 -27.35
C ALA A 99 12.40 -5.15 -27.51
N GLU A 100 11.85 -6.37 -27.41
CA GLU A 100 10.41 -6.63 -27.44
C GLU A 100 9.67 -5.79 -26.38
N ILE A 101 10.20 -5.70 -25.18
CA ILE A 101 9.74 -4.82 -24.11
C ILE A 101 10.82 -3.75 -23.87
N PRO A 102 10.59 -2.50 -24.29
CA PRO A 102 11.67 -1.53 -24.41
C PRO A 102 12.14 -0.88 -23.11
N LEU A 103 11.39 -1.00 -22.02
CA LEU A 103 11.73 -0.45 -20.70
C LEU A 103 11.93 -1.54 -19.66
N LEU A 104 12.81 -1.27 -18.70
CA LEU A 104 13.11 -2.12 -17.58
C LEU A 104 13.05 -1.31 -16.28
N GLU A 105 12.37 -1.86 -15.29
CA GLU A 105 12.38 -1.38 -13.89
C GLU A 105 12.68 -2.55 -12.98
N ILE A 106 13.60 -2.39 -12.04
CA ILE A 106 14.07 -3.43 -11.13
C ILE A 106 13.72 -3.07 -9.70
N LYS A 107 13.14 -4.02 -8.98
CA LYS A 107 12.80 -3.85 -7.55
C LYS A 107 13.26 -5.05 -6.74
N THR A 108 13.84 -4.80 -5.57
CA THR A 108 14.09 -5.85 -4.59
C THR A 108 12.95 -5.90 -3.57
N PHE A 109 12.44 -7.08 -3.25
CA PHE A 109 11.29 -7.25 -2.36
C PHE A 109 11.53 -8.34 -1.30
N GLY A 110 10.69 -8.35 -0.24
CA GLY A 110 10.74 -9.35 0.82
C GLY A 110 9.94 -10.60 0.48
N GLU A 111 8.68 -10.63 0.89
CA GLU A 111 7.84 -11.82 0.71
C GLU A 111 7.17 -11.87 -0.67
N GLU A 112 6.58 -10.76 -1.11
CA GLU A 112 5.84 -10.65 -2.36
C GLU A 112 6.13 -9.31 -3.04
N LEU A 113 6.16 -9.32 -4.38
CA LEU A 113 6.28 -8.11 -5.19
C LEU A 113 4.90 -7.45 -5.34
N ASP A 114 4.74 -6.28 -4.77
CA ASP A 114 3.51 -5.49 -4.88
C ASP A 114 3.47 -4.77 -6.25
N VAL A 115 2.97 -5.48 -7.26
CA VAL A 115 2.90 -4.97 -8.65
C VAL A 115 2.02 -3.72 -8.73
N ASP A 116 0.88 -3.70 -8.02
CA ASP A 116 -0.05 -2.57 -8.03
C ASP A 116 0.59 -1.30 -7.46
N TYR A 117 1.44 -1.46 -6.45
CA TYR A 117 2.20 -0.36 -5.88
C TYR A 117 3.19 0.26 -6.86
N TYR A 118 3.84 -0.54 -7.73
CA TYR A 118 4.83 -0.07 -8.69
C TYR A 118 4.23 0.31 -10.05
N THR A 119 3.05 -0.14 -10.37
CA THR A 119 2.38 0.15 -11.66
C THR A 119 2.31 1.65 -11.99
N PRO A 120 1.96 2.57 -11.08
CA PRO A 120 1.99 4.01 -11.38
C PRO A 120 3.37 4.52 -11.79
N GLN A 121 4.43 4.05 -11.15
CA GLN A 121 5.81 4.38 -11.51
C GLN A 121 6.14 3.89 -12.93
N CYS A 122 5.72 2.68 -13.27
CA CYS A 122 5.89 2.10 -14.59
C CYS A 122 5.14 2.92 -15.66
N GLN A 123 3.90 3.33 -15.41
CA GLN A 123 3.14 4.20 -16.31
C GLN A 123 3.84 5.55 -16.52
N PHE A 124 4.40 6.13 -15.47
CA PHE A 124 5.16 7.38 -15.56
C PHE A 124 6.38 7.24 -16.47
N TYR A 125 7.11 6.15 -16.39
CA TYR A 125 8.26 5.94 -17.26
C TYR A 125 7.84 5.70 -18.70
N MET A 126 6.83 4.87 -18.94
CA MET A 126 6.32 4.68 -20.30
C MET A 126 5.85 6.00 -20.95
N GLU A 127 5.26 6.88 -20.17
CA GLU A 127 4.85 8.21 -20.63
C GLU A 127 6.05 9.13 -20.87
N THR A 128 7.02 9.17 -19.94
CA THR A 128 8.17 10.07 -20.01
C THR A 128 9.11 9.69 -21.15
N PHE A 129 9.32 8.39 -21.38
CA PHE A 129 10.15 7.86 -22.46
C PHE A 129 9.38 7.69 -23.77
N ASN A 130 8.06 7.87 -23.76
CA ASN A 130 7.14 7.61 -24.87
C ASN A 130 7.30 6.20 -25.46
N LEU A 131 7.20 5.19 -24.59
CA LEU A 131 7.35 3.78 -24.93
C LEU A 131 6.10 2.98 -24.50
N PRO A 132 5.78 1.86 -25.21
CA PRO A 132 4.48 1.19 -25.06
C PRO A 132 4.40 0.25 -23.87
N ALA A 133 5.52 -0.28 -23.39
CA ALA A 133 5.57 -1.29 -22.37
C ALA A 133 6.83 -1.22 -21.52
N ILE A 134 6.76 -1.77 -20.30
CA ILE A 134 7.86 -1.88 -19.36
C ILE A 134 7.88 -3.28 -18.73
N ARG A 135 9.06 -3.84 -18.57
CA ARG A 135 9.29 -5.06 -17.80
C ARG A 135 9.62 -4.67 -16.37
N LEU A 136 8.71 -4.96 -15.45
CA LEU A 136 8.94 -4.86 -14.01
C LEU A 136 9.58 -6.16 -13.54
N VAL A 137 10.80 -6.09 -13.07
CA VAL A 137 11.57 -7.22 -12.55
C VAL A 137 11.68 -7.10 -11.04
N GLY A 138 11.18 -8.10 -10.34
CA GLY A 138 11.35 -8.25 -8.92
C GLY A 138 12.45 -9.25 -8.60
N TYR A 139 13.31 -8.92 -7.63
CA TYR A 139 14.29 -9.85 -7.06
C TYR A 139 14.01 -10.06 -5.59
N LYS A 140 13.68 -11.29 -5.20
CA LYS A 140 13.39 -11.62 -3.80
C LYS A 140 14.67 -11.61 -2.98
N ARG A 141 14.70 -10.78 -1.92
CA ARG A 141 15.84 -10.72 -1.00
C ARG A 141 16.03 -12.04 -0.26
N PRO A 142 17.28 -12.45 0.05
CA PRO A 142 17.54 -13.64 0.85
C PRO A 142 16.98 -13.48 2.27
N LYS A 143 16.62 -14.59 2.92
CA LYS A 143 16.06 -14.59 4.28
C LYS A 143 17.06 -14.09 5.32
N ASP A 144 18.34 -14.36 5.10
CA ASP A 144 19.47 -13.97 5.96
C ASP A 144 19.94 -12.53 5.74
N PHE A 145 19.27 -11.79 4.88
CA PHE A 145 19.51 -10.37 4.64
C PHE A 145 19.49 -9.51 5.92
N TYR A 146 18.84 -9.99 6.97
CA TYR A 146 18.61 -9.26 8.21
C TYR A 146 19.44 -9.73 9.41
N THR A 147 20.39 -10.60 9.26
CA THR A 147 21.06 -11.18 10.43
C THR A 147 21.81 -10.14 11.25
N GLY A 148 21.07 -9.54 12.16
CA GLY A 148 21.44 -9.17 13.52
C GLY A 148 22.62 -8.22 13.76
N ILE A 149 22.91 -7.26 12.87
CA ILE A 149 24.10 -6.44 13.00
C ILE A 149 23.72 -4.96 12.88
N ASP A 150 24.31 -4.14 13.76
CA ASP A 150 24.27 -2.69 13.70
C ASP A 150 24.73 -2.22 12.31
N TYR A 151 23.82 -1.56 11.62
CA TYR A 151 23.97 -1.16 10.25
C TYR A 151 24.76 0.14 10.15
N ASP A 152 26.05 0.07 9.92
CA ASP A 152 26.80 1.20 9.40
C ASP A 152 26.61 1.28 7.87
N LEU A 153 25.70 2.15 7.46
CA LEU A 153 25.34 2.34 6.06
C LEU A 153 26.50 2.85 5.18
N GLU A 154 27.52 3.46 5.79
CA GLU A 154 28.58 4.14 5.04
C GLU A 154 29.75 3.21 4.67
N ASN A 155 30.08 2.20 5.50
CA ASN A 155 31.37 1.54 5.39
C ASN A 155 31.37 0.01 5.30
N ASN A 156 30.24 -0.68 5.36
CA ASN A 156 30.28 -2.14 5.45
C ASN A 156 29.32 -2.88 4.51
N ASP A 157 29.86 -3.35 3.39
CA ASP A 157 29.16 -4.16 2.40
C ASP A 157 29.11 -5.65 2.76
N SER A 158 29.86 -6.08 3.78
CA SER A 158 30.00 -7.49 4.15
C SER A 158 28.73 -8.11 4.73
N TYR A 159 27.71 -7.31 5.05
CA TYR A 159 26.45 -7.77 5.61
C TYR A 159 25.41 -8.16 4.55
N PHE A 160 25.68 -7.88 3.28
CA PHE A 160 24.79 -8.26 2.22
C PHE A 160 25.21 -9.59 1.63
N ASN A 161 24.32 -10.57 1.66
CA ASN A 161 24.45 -11.69 0.75
C ASN A 161 24.08 -11.20 -0.67
N LEU A 162 25.12 -10.89 -1.45
CA LEU A 162 25.01 -10.43 -2.84
C LEU A 162 25.11 -11.58 -3.85
N GLU A 163 25.07 -12.82 -3.40
CA GLU A 163 25.03 -13.98 -4.27
C GLU A 163 23.76 -13.97 -5.11
N PHE A 164 23.93 -13.97 -6.41
CA PHE A 164 22.82 -13.94 -7.34
C PHE A 164 22.23 -15.34 -7.50
N ASP A 165 20.91 -15.41 -7.41
CA ASP A 165 20.14 -16.64 -7.59
C ASP A 165 18.96 -16.34 -8.55
N GLU A 166 19.00 -16.91 -9.73
CA GLU A 166 17.99 -16.70 -10.77
C GLU A 166 16.58 -17.13 -10.34
N ASN A 167 16.47 -18.10 -9.42
CA ASN A 167 15.18 -18.57 -8.90
C ASN A 167 14.46 -17.51 -8.02
N ARG A 168 15.12 -16.41 -7.69
CA ARG A 168 14.55 -15.28 -6.96
C ARG A 168 13.96 -14.20 -7.85
N ILE A 169 14.06 -14.38 -9.17
CA ILE A 169 13.53 -13.43 -10.14
C ILE A 169 12.06 -13.72 -10.42
N VAL A 170 11.26 -12.64 -10.41
CA VAL A 170 9.91 -12.63 -10.96
C VAL A 170 9.80 -11.48 -11.96
N THR A 171 9.08 -11.67 -13.04
CA THR A 171 8.93 -10.66 -14.08
C THR A 171 7.46 -10.43 -14.42
N HIS A 172 7.09 -9.17 -14.60
CA HIS A 172 5.77 -8.77 -15.07
C HIS A 172 5.94 -7.79 -16.24
N VAL A 173 5.14 -7.96 -17.27
CA VAL A 173 5.04 -6.98 -18.35
C VAL A 173 3.84 -6.10 -18.06
N ILE A 174 4.07 -4.79 -18.03
CA ILE A 174 3.06 -3.79 -17.84
C ILE A 174 2.96 -2.99 -19.13
N GLU A 175 1.77 -2.93 -19.70
CA GLU A 175 1.47 -2.13 -20.88
C GLU A 175 1.04 -0.72 -20.50
N ARG A 176 1.25 0.23 -21.41
CA ARG A 176 0.83 1.61 -21.23
C ARG A 176 -0.69 1.69 -21.22
N ASP A 177 -1.25 2.25 -20.13
CA ASP A 177 -2.68 2.52 -19.97
C ASP A 177 -2.94 4.04 -19.97
N PRO A 178 -3.44 4.60 -21.09
CA PRO A 178 -3.72 6.03 -21.18
C PRO A 178 -4.80 6.52 -20.21
N LYS A 179 -5.73 5.65 -19.77
CA LYS A 179 -6.77 6.04 -18.79
C LYS A 179 -6.20 6.14 -17.39
N MET A 180 -5.39 5.15 -17.01
CA MET A 180 -4.66 5.19 -15.74
C MET A 180 -3.73 6.39 -15.72
N TRP A 181 -2.97 6.60 -16.81
CA TRP A 181 -2.07 7.75 -16.92
C TRP A 181 -2.80 9.09 -16.75
N ALA A 182 -3.94 9.29 -17.41
CA ALA A 182 -4.70 10.53 -17.26
C ALA A 182 -5.08 10.84 -15.81
N SER A 183 -5.43 9.80 -15.04
CA SER A 183 -5.74 9.93 -13.61
C SER A 183 -4.48 10.27 -12.79
N ILE A 184 -3.37 9.63 -13.08
CA ILE A 184 -2.07 9.89 -12.43
C ILE A 184 -1.62 11.32 -12.73
N GLU A 185 -1.65 11.72 -14.00
CA GLU A 185 -1.23 13.06 -14.43
C GLU A 185 -2.08 14.16 -13.80
N ALA A 186 -3.40 13.97 -13.72
CA ALA A 186 -4.27 14.92 -13.02
C ALA A 186 -3.86 15.10 -11.56
N ARG A 187 -3.47 14.01 -10.88
CA ARG A 187 -3.02 14.05 -9.49
C ARG A 187 -1.66 14.72 -9.34
N ILE A 188 -0.72 14.46 -10.27
CA ILE A 188 0.57 15.16 -10.32
C ILE A 188 0.37 16.67 -10.48
N LYS A 189 -0.52 17.11 -11.37
CA LYS A 189 -0.82 18.54 -11.59
C LYS A 189 -1.34 19.22 -10.32
N VAL A 190 -2.24 18.56 -9.60
CA VAL A 190 -2.71 19.07 -8.30
C VAL A 190 -1.54 19.20 -7.32
N PHE A 191 -0.69 18.18 -7.23
CA PHE A 191 0.50 18.21 -6.36
C PHE A 191 1.47 19.34 -6.73
N GLN A 192 1.78 19.51 -8.01
CA GLN A 192 2.65 20.57 -8.49
C GLN A 192 2.10 21.97 -8.16
N ASN A 193 0.78 22.16 -8.32
CA ASN A 193 0.13 23.41 -7.93
C ASN A 193 0.27 23.66 -6.42
N CYS A 194 0.07 22.64 -5.59
CA CYS A 194 0.28 22.75 -4.14
C CYS A 194 1.72 23.10 -3.78
N VAL A 195 2.70 22.51 -4.45
CA VAL A 195 4.13 22.85 -4.26
C VAL A 195 4.42 24.31 -4.67
N GLN A 196 3.80 24.81 -5.74
CA GLN A 196 3.95 26.22 -6.14
C GLN A 196 3.35 27.18 -5.12
N GLU A 197 2.17 26.86 -4.57
CA GLU A 197 1.56 27.68 -3.53
C GLU A 197 2.38 27.66 -2.23
N LEU A 198 2.96 26.53 -1.84
CA LEU A 198 3.90 26.45 -0.73
C LEU A 198 5.15 27.34 -0.94
N ARG A 199 5.67 27.42 -2.16
CA ARG A 199 6.79 28.33 -2.48
C ARG A 199 6.42 29.82 -2.33
N LYS A 200 5.16 30.18 -2.57
CA LYS A 200 4.65 31.55 -2.38
C LYS A 200 4.31 31.84 -0.92
N ASN A 201 3.85 30.85 -0.18
CA ASN A 201 3.45 30.94 1.22
C ASN A 201 4.06 29.78 2.01
N ASN A 202 5.26 29.97 2.54
CA ASN A 202 5.99 28.96 3.31
C ASN A 202 5.40 28.71 4.72
N GLU A 203 4.51 29.60 5.19
CA GLU A 203 3.76 29.47 6.45
C GLU A 203 2.45 28.70 6.30
N MET A 204 2.11 28.21 5.10
CA MET A 204 0.92 27.41 4.86
C MET A 204 0.85 26.23 5.84
N THR A 205 -0.26 26.10 6.52
CA THR A 205 -0.50 25.01 7.46
C THR A 205 -0.82 23.69 6.74
N GLU A 206 -0.58 22.57 7.42
CA GLU A 206 -0.94 21.26 6.89
C GLU A 206 -2.44 21.15 6.56
N GLY A 207 -3.30 21.77 7.39
CA GLY A 207 -4.75 21.79 7.16
C GLY A 207 -5.14 22.52 5.87
N GLU A 208 -4.53 23.66 5.59
CA GLU A 208 -4.74 24.42 4.35
C GLU A 208 -4.24 23.66 3.13
N PHE A 209 -3.04 23.07 3.23
CA PHE A 209 -2.50 22.21 2.20
C PHE A 209 -3.42 21.02 1.89
N LYS A 210 -3.90 20.31 2.91
CA LYS A 210 -4.79 19.17 2.73
C LYS A 210 -6.11 19.56 2.05
N LYS A 211 -6.67 20.71 2.39
CA LYS A 211 -7.87 21.25 1.72
C LYS A 211 -7.63 21.49 0.22
N MET A 212 -6.48 22.06 -0.12
CA MET A 212 -6.11 22.31 -1.50
C MET A 212 -5.80 21.03 -2.26
N PHE A 213 -5.08 20.10 -1.64
CA PHE A 213 -4.66 18.85 -2.27
C PHE A 213 -5.78 17.83 -2.41
N PHE A 214 -6.61 17.64 -1.40
CA PHE A 214 -7.69 16.64 -1.37
C PHE A 214 -9.07 17.17 -1.75
N GLY A 215 -9.28 18.48 -1.63
CA GLY A 215 -10.57 19.12 -1.77
C GLY A 215 -11.30 19.28 -0.41
N ASN A 216 -12.08 20.34 -0.28
CA ASN A 216 -12.85 20.60 0.93
C ASN A 216 -13.94 19.56 1.19
N ASP A 217 -14.59 19.10 0.14
CA ASP A 217 -15.66 18.10 0.18
C ASP A 217 -15.19 16.78 0.80
N LEU A 218 -14.01 16.30 0.43
CA LEU A 218 -13.43 15.10 1.01
C LEU A 218 -13.12 15.30 2.50
N ILE A 219 -12.52 16.44 2.87
CA ILE A 219 -12.16 16.74 4.27
C ILE A 219 -13.43 16.86 5.14
N GLU A 220 -14.45 17.59 4.68
CA GLU A 220 -15.70 17.75 5.42
C GLU A 220 -16.45 16.43 5.60
N THR A 221 -16.51 15.62 4.52
CA THR A 221 -17.17 14.30 4.58
C THR A 221 -16.42 13.36 5.53
N SER A 222 -15.09 13.36 5.49
CA SER A 222 -14.25 12.54 6.39
C SER A 222 -14.44 12.95 7.84
N ASN A 223 -14.51 14.25 8.15
CA ASN A 223 -14.76 14.74 9.50
C ASN A 223 -16.15 14.34 10.03
N LYS A 224 -17.19 14.46 9.19
CA LYS A 224 -18.53 13.98 9.55
C LYS A 224 -18.55 12.47 9.83
N LEU A 225 -17.86 11.72 9.00
CA LEU A 225 -17.76 10.27 9.17
C LEU A 225 -17.03 9.89 10.46
N ALA A 226 -15.93 10.57 10.79
CA ALA A 226 -15.22 10.36 12.06
C ALA A 226 -16.10 10.65 13.30
N MET A 227 -16.95 11.67 13.24
CA MET A 227 -17.93 11.93 14.31
C MET A 227 -18.96 10.81 14.45
N LEU A 228 -19.46 10.28 13.33
CA LEU A 228 -20.41 9.16 13.34
C LEU A 228 -19.76 7.86 13.86
N GLU A 229 -18.54 7.57 13.48
CA GLU A 229 -17.78 6.43 14.01
C GLU A 229 -17.60 6.51 15.52
N LYS A 230 -17.28 7.69 16.05
CA LYS A 230 -17.18 7.90 17.50
C LYS A 230 -18.52 7.63 18.22
N GLN A 231 -19.64 8.07 17.64
CA GLN A 231 -20.97 7.77 18.18
C GLN A 231 -21.28 6.27 18.13
N LEU A 232 -21.00 5.60 17.01
CA LEU A 232 -21.20 4.16 16.86
C LEU A 232 -20.38 3.34 17.86
N ASN A 233 -19.14 3.73 18.14
CA ASN A 233 -18.33 3.06 19.15
C ASN A 233 -18.93 3.23 20.56
N SER A 234 -19.44 4.40 20.87
CA SER A 234 -20.17 4.67 22.12
C SER A 234 -21.41 3.74 22.28
N TYR A 235 -22.16 3.50 21.19
CA TYR A 235 -23.27 2.55 21.20
C TYR A 235 -22.83 1.11 21.43
N LYS A 236 -21.71 0.70 20.86
CA LYS A 236 -21.16 -0.67 21.10
C LYS A 236 -20.78 -0.89 22.56
N ASP A 237 -20.28 0.13 23.24
CA ASP A 237 -19.94 0.04 24.66
C ASP A 237 -21.22 -0.08 25.51
N ILE A 238 -22.27 0.66 25.16
CA ILE A 238 -23.58 0.52 25.78
C ILE A 238 -24.15 -0.90 25.55
N GLU A 239 -24.02 -1.47 24.37
CA GLU A 239 -24.47 -2.84 24.09
C GLU A 239 -23.71 -3.87 24.93
N LYS A 240 -22.39 -3.71 25.10
CA LYS A 240 -21.57 -4.61 25.95
C LYS A 240 -22.02 -4.53 27.42
N GLU A 241 -22.22 -3.32 27.93
CA GLU A 241 -22.69 -3.10 29.30
C GLU A 241 -24.07 -3.68 29.49
N HIS A 242 -24.99 -3.43 28.58
CA HIS A 242 -26.33 -4.01 28.59
C HIS A 242 -26.31 -5.55 28.62
N LYS A 243 -25.47 -6.18 27.82
CA LYS A 243 -25.29 -7.63 27.83
C LYS A 243 -24.77 -8.13 29.17
N LYS A 244 -23.75 -7.45 29.71
CA LYS A 244 -23.19 -7.77 31.03
C LYS A 244 -24.26 -7.69 32.15
N MET A 245 -25.03 -6.60 32.14
CA MET A 245 -26.13 -6.44 33.12
C MET A 245 -27.17 -7.53 32.97
N LYS A 246 -27.52 -7.97 31.77
CA LYS A 246 -28.46 -9.12 31.58
C LYS A 246 -27.90 -10.42 32.14
N GLU A 247 -26.62 -10.69 31.96
CA GLU A 247 -25.96 -11.87 32.53
C GLU A 247 -25.91 -11.83 34.04
N GLU A 248 -25.68 -10.68 34.65
CA GLU A 248 -25.72 -10.47 36.09
C GLU A 248 -27.15 -10.69 36.65
N LEU A 249 -28.15 -10.11 35.98
CA LEU A 249 -29.54 -10.31 36.34
C LEU A 249 -29.95 -11.78 36.24
N TYR A 250 -29.51 -12.48 35.20
CA TYR A 250 -29.78 -13.92 35.05
C TYR A 250 -29.26 -14.72 36.27
N LYS A 251 -28.04 -14.44 36.72
CA LYS A 251 -27.45 -15.07 37.94
C LYS A 251 -28.24 -14.74 39.20
N ILE A 252 -28.63 -13.47 39.41
CA ILE A 252 -29.45 -13.06 40.54
C ILE A 252 -30.78 -13.81 40.57
N PHE A 253 -31.41 -14.01 39.40
CA PHE A 253 -32.63 -14.76 39.27
C PHE A 253 -32.43 -16.24 39.59
N GLU A 254 -31.30 -16.83 39.22
CA GLU A 254 -30.95 -18.22 39.59
C GLU A 254 -30.74 -18.35 41.07
N ASP A 255 -29.90 -17.51 41.67
CA ASP A 255 -29.56 -17.56 43.09
C ASP A 255 -30.76 -17.37 43.98
N ARG A 256 -31.76 -16.58 43.54
CA ARG A 256 -32.99 -16.31 44.33
C ARG A 256 -34.21 -17.14 43.93
N GLY A 257 -34.07 -18.05 42.97
CA GLY A 257 -35.16 -18.88 42.47
C GLY A 257 -36.32 -18.09 41.84
N LEU A 258 -36.02 -16.91 41.26
CA LEU A 258 -37.04 -16.04 40.66
C LEU A 258 -37.26 -16.42 39.18
N ILE A 259 -38.53 -16.32 38.75
CA ILE A 259 -38.93 -16.52 37.35
C ILE A 259 -39.24 -15.17 36.68
N SER A 260 -39.86 -14.26 37.43
CA SER A 260 -40.22 -12.93 36.93
C SER A 260 -40.12 -11.89 38.03
N PHE A 261 -39.77 -10.66 37.61
CA PHE A 261 -39.71 -9.49 38.47
C PHE A 261 -40.15 -8.27 37.67
N GLU A 262 -40.89 -7.36 38.29
CA GLU A 262 -41.43 -6.19 37.64
C GLU A 262 -41.16 -4.92 38.47
N THR A 263 -40.78 -3.85 37.82
CA THR A 263 -40.70 -2.51 38.38
C THR A 263 -41.66 -1.59 37.62
N GLU A 264 -41.72 -0.33 38.00
CA GLU A 264 -42.53 0.68 37.25
C GLU A 264 -42.13 0.79 35.78
N ASN A 265 -40.85 0.53 35.46
CA ASN A 265 -40.29 0.81 34.14
C ASN A 265 -40.06 -0.44 33.27
N ILE A 266 -39.81 -1.60 33.90
CA ILE A 266 -39.44 -2.82 33.14
C ILE A 266 -39.99 -4.07 33.82
N LYS A 267 -40.35 -5.05 32.99
CA LYS A 267 -40.64 -6.42 33.40
C LYS A 267 -39.52 -7.35 32.90
N ILE A 268 -38.95 -8.12 33.81
CA ILE A 268 -37.87 -9.05 33.53
C ILE A 268 -38.39 -10.47 33.76
N THR A 269 -38.19 -11.33 32.78
CA THR A 269 -38.57 -12.75 32.87
C THR A 269 -37.36 -13.61 32.52
N LYS A 270 -37.03 -14.56 33.40
CA LYS A 270 -35.99 -15.55 33.14
C LYS A 270 -36.50 -16.61 32.18
N VAL A 271 -35.84 -16.78 31.06
CA VAL A 271 -36.10 -17.85 30.10
C VAL A 271 -35.08 -18.96 30.33
N ALA A 272 -35.54 -20.18 30.52
CA ALA A 272 -34.65 -21.33 30.68
C ALA A 272 -33.87 -21.61 29.39
N PRO A 273 -32.63 -22.11 29.51
CA PRO A 273 -31.89 -22.53 28.34
C PRO A 273 -32.62 -23.66 27.61
N THR A 274 -32.63 -23.57 26.28
CA THR A 274 -33.16 -24.61 25.40
C THR A 274 -32.05 -25.10 24.50
N SER A 275 -31.99 -26.41 24.28
CA SER A 275 -31.08 -27.00 23.28
C SER A 275 -31.91 -27.64 22.17
N TYR A 276 -31.41 -27.52 20.97
CA TYR A 276 -31.93 -28.22 19.80
C TYR A 276 -30.75 -28.69 18.93
N ASP A 277 -30.95 -29.86 18.35
CA ASP A 277 -29.92 -30.43 17.48
C ASP A 277 -30.06 -29.86 16.08
N THR A 278 -28.96 -29.37 15.53
CA THR A 278 -28.85 -29.00 14.12
C THR A 278 -28.01 -30.05 13.40
N VAL A 279 -28.55 -30.59 12.33
CA VAL A 279 -27.79 -31.49 11.46
C VAL A 279 -27.08 -30.67 10.37
N SER A 280 -25.78 -30.76 10.34
CA SER A 280 -24.94 -30.18 9.27
C SER A 280 -24.05 -31.25 8.65
N ILE A 281 -23.69 -31.06 7.39
CA ILE A 281 -22.74 -31.96 6.72
C ILE A 281 -21.35 -31.39 6.98
N ASP A 282 -20.46 -32.22 7.52
CA ASP A 282 -19.02 -31.91 7.60
C ASP A 282 -18.43 -32.01 6.19
N THR A 283 -18.38 -30.86 5.51
CA THR A 283 -17.92 -30.77 4.13
C THR A 283 -16.41 -31.03 3.98
N ALA A 284 -15.62 -30.74 5.02
CA ALA A 284 -14.19 -30.99 5.00
C ALA A 284 -13.93 -32.52 5.04
N ARG A 285 -14.59 -33.19 5.96
CA ARG A 285 -14.50 -34.65 6.09
C ARG A 285 -15.11 -35.37 4.87
N LEU A 286 -16.21 -34.84 4.33
CA LEU A 286 -16.81 -35.37 3.09
C LEU A 286 -15.86 -35.25 1.90
N GLN A 287 -15.11 -34.16 1.81
CA GLN A 287 -14.12 -33.96 0.74
C GLN A 287 -12.93 -34.93 0.89
N GLU A 288 -12.50 -35.19 2.11
CA GLU A 288 -11.37 -36.06 2.42
C GLU A 288 -11.72 -37.57 2.21
N GLU A 289 -12.88 -38.01 2.75
CA GLU A 289 -13.27 -39.41 2.76
C GLU A 289 -14.09 -39.86 1.55
N GLN A 290 -14.77 -38.93 0.85
CA GLN A 290 -15.72 -39.17 -0.23
C GLN A 290 -15.61 -38.10 -1.33
N GLU A 291 -14.42 -37.95 -1.88
CA GLU A 291 -14.09 -36.87 -2.84
C GLU A 291 -14.99 -36.87 -4.09
N GLU A 292 -15.36 -38.06 -4.61
CA GLU A 292 -16.27 -38.17 -5.77
C GLU A 292 -17.66 -37.62 -5.47
N ILE A 293 -18.19 -37.90 -4.29
CA ILE A 293 -19.49 -37.43 -3.86
C ILE A 293 -19.43 -35.91 -3.64
N TYR A 294 -18.39 -35.44 -2.95
CA TYR A 294 -18.18 -34.02 -2.73
C TYR A 294 -18.10 -33.24 -4.05
N ASN A 295 -17.29 -33.69 -5.02
CA ASN A 295 -17.13 -33.01 -6.30
C ASN A 295 -18.40 -33.05 -7.17
N ARG A 296 -19.22 -34.12 -7.06
CA ARG A 296 -20.51 -34.23 -7.74
C ARG A 296 -21.53 -33.18 -7.27
N TYR A 297 -21.52 -32.83 -6.00
CA TYR A 297 -22.50 -31.91 -5.39
C TYR A 297 -21.92 -30.55 -5.02
N LYS A 298 -20.64 -30.32 -5.27
CA LYS A 298 -19.98 -29.03 -5.09
C LYS A 298 -20.58 -27.98 -6.02
N VAL A 299 -21.06 -26.91 -5.44
CA VAL A 299 -21.56 -25.73 -6.19
C VAL A 299 -20.60 -24.57 -5.94
N THR A 300 -19.98 -24.08 -7.01
CA THR A 300 -19.17 -22.86 -6.93
C THR A 300 -20.07 -21.64 -7.15
N LYS A 301 -20.15 -20.77 -6.15
CA LYS A 301 -20.82 -19.47 -6.29
C LYS A 301 -19.77 -18.37 -6.36
N THR A 302 -19.77 -17.63 -7.44
CA THR A 302 -18.99 -16.40 -7.54
C THR A 302 -19.75 -15.29 -6.84
N THR A 303 -19.16 -14.74 -5.77
CA THR A 303 -19.71 -13.59 -5.07
C THR A 303 -18.91 -12.35 -5.43
N ASN A 304 -19.52 -11.44 -6.16
CA ASN A 304 -18.94 -10.13 -6.44
C ASN A 304 -19.16 -9.23 -5.22
N ARG A 305 -18.07 -8.85 -4.56
CA ARG A 305 -18.12 -7.85 -3.49
C ARG A 305 -17.94 -6.47 -4.09
N LYS A 306 -18.79 -5.54 -3.69
CA LYS A 306 -18.60 -4.11 -4.02
C LYS A 306 -17.39 -3.59 -3.25
N GLY A 307 -16.66 -2.64 -3.86
CA GLY A 307 -15.64 -1.88 -3.14
C GLY A 307 -16.27 -1.14 -1.95
N TYR A 308 -15.50 -0.96 -0.89
CA TYR A 308 -15.94 -0.29 0.34
C TYR A 308 -14.82 0.60 0.89
N ILE A 309 -15.20 1.54 1.75
CA ILE A 309 -14.25 2.40 2.46
C ILE A 309 -13.87 1.69 3.76
N LEU A 310 -12.58 1.43 3.93
CA LEU A 310 -12.04 0.97 5.21
C LEU A 310 -11.67 2.18 6.07
N ILE A 311 -12.20 2.23 7.28
CA ILE A 311 -11.92 3.29 8.26
C ILE A 311 -11.11 2.65 9.39
N THR A 312 -9.98 3.29 9.72
CA THR A 312 -9.16 2.89 10.86
C THR A 312 -9.11 4.06 11.84
N ASN A 313 -9.55 3.82 13.06
CA ASN A 313 -9.44 4.82 14.12
C ASN A 313 -7.99 4.97 14.56
N LYS A 314 -7.51 6.21 14.64
CA LYS A 314 -6.12 6.52 15.06
C LYS A 314 -5.94 6.48 16.59
N GLU A 315 -7.03 6.46 17.34
CA GLU A 315 -7.00 6.41 18.82
C GLU A 315 -6.76 4.99 19.37
N ASP A 316 -6.80 3.96 18.51
CA ASP A 316 -6.60 2.55 18.90
C ASP A 316 -5.13 2.07 18.76
N LYS A 317 -4.16 3.01 18.72
CA LYS A 317 -2.73 2.70 18.67
C LYS A 317 -1.99 3.14 19.92
#